data_bd6d2c2a8344f729f5e6013b7f304a08
#
_entry.id   bd6d2c2a8344f729f5e6013b7f304a08
#
_cell.length_a   1.000
_cell.length_b   1.000
_cell.length_c   1.000
_cell.angle_alpha   90.00
_cell.angle_beta   90.00
_cell.angle_gamma   90.00
#
_symmetry.space_group_name_H-M   'P 1'
#
loop_
_entity.id
_entity.type
_entity.pdbx_description
1 polymer ?
#
loop_
_entity_poly.entity_id
_entity_poly.type
_entity_poly.pdbx_seq_one_letter_code
_entity_poly.pdbx_strand_id
1 'polypeptide(L)'
;MGDVLAGRLKNSGRIILSQISSGSAIPLSAVLLLALTNEPASFARHGAALFVMGFMASWNTSATNSPILSEIVPPRSRTTVFALDRTFEAVLASFAPPVVGLLAERVYGYKLVHAAAGGAEHAASVETDRDNATSLARALYTAIAIPMAVCCLVYSFLYYTYPRDRDLARAETARDGGGARPGGEGSGSEDEVE
;
A
#
# COMPACT_ATOMS: atom_id res chain seq x y z
N MET A 1 -9.48 2.74 -15.10
CA MET A 1 -9.39 1.25 -15.23
C MET A 1 -10.11 0.54 -14.09
N GLY A 2 -9.96 0.96 -12.83
CA GLY A 2 -10.64 0.37 -11.68
C GLY A 2 -12.16 0.33 -11.84
N ASP A 3 -12.77 1.41 -12.30
CA ASP A 3 -14.22 1.50 -12.49
C ASP A 3 -14.75 0.64 -13.64
N VAL A 4 -13.97 0.45 -14.70
CA VAL A 4 -14.33 -0.42 -15.83
C VAL A 4 -14.33 -1.90 -15.39
N LEU A 5 -13.35 -2.28 -14.57
CA LEU A 5 -13.29 -3.65 -14.03
C LEU A 5 -14.33 -3.87 -12.93
N ALA A 6 -14.59 -2.86 -12.11
CA ALA A 6 -15.67 -2.88 -11.13
C ALA A 6 -17.07 -2.94 -11.79
N GLY A 7 -17.23 -2.35 -12.97
CA GLY A 7 -18.46 -2.46 -13.76
C GLY A 7 -18.70 -3.86 -14.33
N ARG A 8 -17.64 -4.58 -14.70
CA ARG A 8 -17.75 -5.96 -15.22
C ARG A 8 -17.78 -7.02 -14.12
N LEU A 9 -17.09 -6.81 -13.01
CA LEU A 9 -16.98 -7.73 -11.87
C LEU A 9 -17.41 -6.99 -10.60
N LYS A 10 -18.70 -6.80 -10.43
CA LYS A 10 -19.33 -5.95 -9.41
C LYS A 10 -18.88 -6.18 -7.97
N ASN A 11 -18.40 -7.38 -7.63
CA ASN A 11 -18.01 -7.76 -6.26
C ASN A 11 -16.52 -8.06 -6.08
N SER A 12 -15.76 -8.27 -7.17
CA SER A 12 -14.40 -8.82 -7.07
C SER A 12 -13.35 -8.00 -7.83
N GLY A 13 -13.79 -7.13 -8.76
CA GLY A 13 -12.86 -6.45 -9.68
C GLY A 13 -11.78 -5.61 -8.98
N ARG A 14 -12.14 -4.89 -7.93
CA ARG A 14 -11.19 -4.05 -7.17
C ARG A 14 -10.25 -4.89 -6.29
N ILE A 15 -10.77 -6.00 -5.71
CA ILE A 15 -9.97 -6.90 -4.88
C ILE A 15 -8.91 -7.61 -5.74
N ILE A 16 -9.30 -8.07 -6.93
CA ILE A 16 -8.35 -8.67 -7.90
C ILE A 16 -7.24 -7.68 -8.27
N LEU A 17 -7.59 -6.42 -8.52
CA LEU A 17 -6.59 -5.39 -8.81
C LEU A 17 -5.60 -5.19 -7.65
N SER A 18 -6.11 -5.14 -6.42
CA SER A 18 -5.26 -5.03 -5.23
C SER A 18 -4.33 -6.22 -5.07
N GLN A 19 -4.84 -7.44 -5.32
CA GLN A 19 -4.02 -8.66 -5.28
C GLN A 19 -2.95 -8.68 -6.37
N ILE A 20 -3.29 -8.28 -7.60
CA ILE A 20 -2.33 -8.19 -8.70
C ILE A 20 -1.24 -7.16 -8.35
N SER A 21 -1.62 -6.01 -7.82
CA SER A 21 -0.67 -4.96 -7.44
C SER A 21 0.26 -5.43 -6.31
N SER A 22 -0.29 -5.96 -5.22
CA SER A 22 0.50 -6.48 -4.09
C SER A 22 1.34 -7.69 -4.47
N GLY A 23 0.76 -8.61 -5.26
CA GLY A 23 1.46 -9.80 -5.75
C GLY A 23 2.59 -9.50 -6.72
N SER A 24 2.45 -8.48 -7.58
CA SER A 24 3.49 -8.06 -8.52
C SER A 24 4.67 -7.36 -7.83
N ALA A 25 4.46 -6.77 -6.65
CA ALA A 25 5.54 -6.15 -5.89
C ALA A 25 6.62 -7.17 -5.46
N ILE A 26 6.24 -8.42 -5.19
CA ILE A 26 7.18 -9.47 -4.79
C ILE A 26 8.19 -9.81 -5.91
N PRO A 27 7.79 -10.21 -7.12
CA PRO A 27 8.74 -10.50 -8.18
C PRO A 27 9.48 -9.26 -8.69
N LEU A 28 8.84 -8.07 -8.69
CA LEU A 28 9.52 -6.84 -9.08
C LEU A 28 10.63 -6.46 -8.10
N SER A 29 10.37 -6.56 -6.79
CA SER A 29 11.40 -6.30 -5.78
C SER A 29 12.51 -7.35 -5.81
N ALA A 30 12.20 -8.63 -6.11
CA ALA A 30 13.22 -9.65 -6.34
C ALA A 30 14.14 -9.30 -7.51
N VAL A 31 13.58 -8.91 -8.65
CA VAL A 31 14.36 -8.49 -9.81
C VAL A 31 15.22 -7.27 -9.48
N LEU A 32 14.64 -6.25 -8.85
CA LEU A 32 15.34 -5.01 -8.52
C LEU A 32 16.49 -5.24 -7.51
N LEU A 33 16.22 -5.97 -6.44
CA LEU A 33 17.13 -6.09 -5.30
C LEU A 33 18.07 -7.30 -5.39
N LEU A 34 17.65 -8.40 -6.01
CA LEU A 34 18.44 -9.62 -6.05
C LEU A 34 19.10 -9.86 -7.41
N ALA A 35 18.38 -9.58 -8.51
CA ALA A 35 18.92 -9.87 -9.84
C ALA A 35 19.82 -8.76 -10.40
N LEU A 36 19.51 -7.49 -10.11
CA LEU A 36 20.22 -6.34 -10.68
C LEU A 36 21.41 -5.86 -9.82
N THR A 37 21.54 -6.31 -8.58
CA THR A 37 22.57 -5.84 -7.63
C THR A 37 24.00 -6.13 -8.11
N ASN A 38 24.22 -7.12 -8.95
CA ASN A 38 25.55 -7.56 -9.39
C ASN A 38 26.05 -6.92 -10.70
N GLU A 39 25.26 -6.02 -11.31
CA GLU A 39 25.59 -5.46 -12.62
C GLU A 39 25.77 -3.92 -12.55
N PRO A 40 27.00 -3.39 -12.36
CA PRO A 40 27.23 -1.95 -12.18
C PRO A 40 26.90 -1.10 -13.40
N ALA A 41 26.81 -1.68 -14.59
CA ALA A 41 26.54 -0.94 -15.84
C ALA A 41 25.06 -0.77 -16.19
N SER A 42 24.13 -1.14 -15.29
CA SER A 42 22.71 -1.26 -15.61
C SER A 42 21.82 -0.13 -15.08
N PHE A 43 22.32 1.12 -15.04
CA PHE A 43 21.54 2.28 -14.59
C PHE A 43 20.14 2.35 -15.23
N ALA A 44 20.04 2.12 -16.53
CA ALA A 44 18.77 2.14 -17.25
C ALA A 44 17.84 0.99 -16.80
N ARG A 45 18.38 -0.19 -16.50
CA ARG A 45 17.59 -1.35 -16.01
C ARG A 45 17.07 -1.10 -14.61
N HIS A 46 17.88 -0.55 -13.70
CA HIS A 46 17.45 -0.13 -12.39
C HIS A 46 16.39 0.96 -12.45
N GLY A 47 16.59 1.98 -13.28
CA GLY A 47 15.63 3.05 -13.52
C GLY A 47 14.29 2.53 -14.04
N ALA A 48 14.32 1.61 -15.01
CA ALA A 48 13.10 0.99 -15.54
C ALA A 48 12.38 0.14 -14.47
N ALA A 49 13.10 -0.66 -13.69
CA ALA A 49 12.52 -1.47 -12.63
C ALA A 49 11.88 -0.60 -11.53
N LEU A 50 12.57 0.48 -11.11
CA LEU A 50 12.04 1.45 -10.15
C LEU A 50 10.81 2.18 -10.69
N PHE A 51 10.82 2.57 -11.97
CA PHE A 51 9.69 3.22 -12.63
C PHE A 51 8.46 2.30 -12.64
N VAL A 52 8.62 1.04 -13.04
CA VAL A 52 7.54 0.06 -13.06
C VAL A 52 7.02 -0.21 -11.64
N MET A 53 7.91 -0.36 -10.68
CA MET A 53 7.55 -0.58 -9.28
C MET A 53 6.80 0.62 -8.69
N GLY A 54 7.26 1.84 -8.95
CA GLY A 54 6.60 3.07 -8.52
C GLY A 54 5.23 3.25 -9.16
N PHE A 55 5.10 2.94 -10.45
CA PHE A 55 3.83 2.97 -11.16
C PHE A 55 2.81 1.98 -10.58
N MET A 56 3.24 0.74 -10.32
CA MET A 56 2.38 -0.27 -9.71
C MET A 56 1.96 0.08 -8.27
N ALA A 57 2.86 0.67 -7.48
CA ALA A 57 2.57 1.11 -6.13
C ALA A 57 1.59 2.30 -6.09
N SER A 58 1.79 3.30 -6.95
CA SER A 58 0.98 4.53 -7.00
C SER A 58 -0.48 4.26 -7.35
N TRP A 59 -0.69 3.36 -8.29
CA TRP A 59 -2.01 3.01 -8.78
C TRP A 59 -2.87 2.31 -7.71
N ASN A 60 -2.27 1.42 -6.90
CA ASN A 60 -3.03 0.59 -5.95
C ASN A 60 -3.81 1.44 -4.94
N THR A 61 -3.18 2.45 -4.37
CA THR A 61 -3.82 3.30 -3.36
C THR A 61 -5.01 4.07 -3.93
N SER A 62 -4.85 4.65 -5.13
CA SER A 62 -5.87 5.52 -5.72
C SER A 62 -7.01 4.75 -6.38
N ALA A 63 -6.72 3.60 -7.01
CA ALA A 63 -7.70 2.87 -7.81
C ALA A 63 -8.47 1.80 -7.04
N THR A 64 -7.95 1.35 -5.90
CA THR A 64 -8.53 0.20 -5.19
C THR A 64 -8.77 0.46 -3.72
N ASN A 65 -7.76 0.89 -2.94
CA ASN A 65 -7.88 0.98 -1.49
C ASN A 65 -8.89 2.07 -1.06
N SER A 66 -8.71 3.29 -1.55
CA SER A 66 -9.61 4.42 -1.23
C SER A 66 -11.07 4.17 -1.66
N PRO A 67 -11.38 3.67 -2.87
CA PRO A 67 -12.74 3.35 -3.25
C PRO A 67 -13.38 2.22 -2.43
N ILE A 68 -12.64 1.14 -2.12
CA ILE A 68 -13.14 0.05 -1.28
C ILE A 68 -13.55 0.59 0.09
N LEU A 69 -12.68 1.36 0.73
CA LEU A 69 -12.94 1.94 2.03
C LEU A 69 -14.15 2.88 2.00
N SER A 70 -14.29 3.69 0.94
CA SER A 70 -15.41 4.61 0.76
C SER A 70 -16.76 3.92 0.53
N GLU A 71 -16.77 2.68 0.05
CA GLU A 71 -17.99 1.91 -0.17
C GLU A 71 -18.47 1.14 1.06
N ILE A 72 -17.54 0.79 1.97
CA ILE A 72 -17.84 0.04 3.19
C ILE A 72 -18.23 0.96 4.34
N VAL A 73 -17.66 2.19 4.37
CA VAL A 73 -17.82 3.10 5.49
C VAL A 73 -18.94 4.10 5.25
N PRO A 74 -19.89 4.26 6.20
CA PRO A 74 -20.95 5.26 6.12
C PRO A 74 -20.40 6.69 5.95
N PRO A 75 -21.07 7.58 5.22
CA PRO A 75 -20.57 8.93 4.93
C PRO A 75 -20.17 9.76 6.16
N ARG A 76 -20.90 9.59 7.27
CA ARG A 76 -20.65 10.31 8.53
C ARG A 76 -19.32 9.94 9.21
N SER A 77 -18.88 8.68 9.08
CA SER A 77 -17.67 8.18 9.73
C SER A 77 -16.46 8.11 8.80
N ARG A 78 -16.65 8.42 7.53
CA ARG A 78 -15.66 8.23 6.48
C ARG A 78 -14.34 8.94 6.77
N THR A 79 -14.38 10.22 7.14
CA THR A 79 -13.16 11.00 7.45
C THR A 79 -12.39 10.42 8.64
N THR A 80 -13.09 9.98 9.68
CA THR A 80 -12.47 9.39 10.87
C THR A 80 -11.80 8.05 10.55
N VAL A 81 -12.45 7.20 9.76
CA VAL A 81 -11.89 5.91 9.36
C VAL A 81 -10.68 6.09 8.45
N PHE A 82 -10.73 7.02 7.49
CA PHE A 82 -9.55 7.34 6.67
C PHE A 82 -8.40 7.90 7.49
N ALA A 83 -8.67 8.75 8.48
CA ALA A 83 -7.63 9.27 9.36
C ALA A 83 -6.98 8.16 10.21
N LEU A 84 -7.80 7.24 10.73
CA LEU A 84 -7.30 6.06 11.44
C LEU A 84 -6.45 5.16 10.55
N ASP A 85 -6.91 4.84 9.35
CA ASP A 85 -6.18 4.04 8.37
C ASP A 85 -4.79 4.64 8.10
N ARG A 86 -4.73 5.94 7.81
CA ARG A 86 -3.46 6.66 7.58
C ARG A 86 -2.56 6.71 8.81
N THR A 87 -3.14 6.81 10.00
CA THR A 87 -2.37 6.81 11.25
C THR A 87 -1.74 5.43 11.47
N PHE A 88 -2.49 4.35 11.31
CA PHE A 88 -1.94 3.00 11.41
C PHE A 88 -0.86 2.73 10.37
N GLU A 89 -1.08 3.15 9.12
CA GLU A 89 -0.09 3.04 8.05
C GLU A 89 1.22 3.76 8.42
N ALA A 90 1.13 5.00 8.91
CA ALA A 90 2.29 5.79 9.31
C ALA A 90 3.05 5.18 10.50
N VAL A 91 2.32 4.69 11.51
CA VAL A 91 2.92 4.01 12.66
C VAL A 91 3.67 2.75 12.23
N LEU A 92 3.04 1.90 11.42
CA LEU A 92 3.68 0.68 10.92
C LEU A 92 4.89 1.01 10.02
N ALA A 93 4.79 2.00 9.15
CA ALA A 93 5.87 2.43 8.28
C ALA A 93 7.10 2.94 9.07
N SER A 94 6.90 3.56 10.24
CA SER A 94 7.99 4.04 11.08
C SER A 94 8.87 2.92 11.65
N PHE A 95 8.34 1.70 11.77
CA PHE A 95 9.11 0.54 12.19
C PHE A 95 9.91 -0.12 11.07
N ALA A 96 9.66 0.21 9.81
CA ALA A 96 10.32 -0.44 8.67
C ALA A 96 11.85 -0.27 8.68
N PRO A 97 12.44 0.93 8.89
CA PRO A 97 13.89 1.08 8.91
C PRO A 97 14.59 0.28 10.03
N PRO A 98 14.12 0.32 11.30
CA PRO A 98 14.69 -0.52 12.35
C PRO A 98 14.62 -2.02 12.06
N VAL A 99 13.51 -2.49 11.51
CA VAL A 99 13.33 -3.90 11.15
C VAL A 99 14.29 -4.31 10.04
N VAL A 100 14.44 -3.48 9.00
CA VAL A 100 15.40 -3.74 7.92
C VAL A 100 16.83 -3.77 8.45
N GLY A 101 17.22 -2.82 9.32
CA GLY A 101 18.53 -2.81 9.94
C GLY A 101 18.81 -4.06 10.75
N LEU A 102 17.88 -4.43 11.62
CA LEU A 102 17.99 -5.65 12.44
C LEU A 102 18.08 -6.91 11.58
N LEU A 103 17.31 -6.98 10.50
CA LEU A 103 17.31 -8.09 9.57
C LEU A 103 18.66 -8.18 8.83
N ALA A 104 19.17 -7.04 8.37
CA ALA A 104 20.45 -6.97 7.68
C ALA A 104 21.60 -7.45 8.58
N GLU A 105 21.64 -6.97 9.82
CA GLU A 105 22.72 -7.30 10.76
C GLU A 105 22.62 -8.73 11.30
N ARG A 106 21.45 -9.13 11.80
CA ARG A 106 21.31 -10.40 12.53
C ARG A 106 21.06 -11.61 11.66
N VAL A 107 20.37 -11.42 10.53
CA VAL A 107 20.00 -12.55 9.66
C VAL A 107 20.93 -12.66 8.47
N TYR A 108 21.29 -11.53 7.87
CA TYR A 108 22.09 -11.52 6.63
C TYR A 108 23.54 -11.17 6.82
N GLY A 109 24.00 -10.90 8.06
CA GLY A 109 25.41 -10.72 8.38
C GLY A 109 26.01 -9.42 7.88
N TYR A 110 25.21 -8.34 7.77
CA TYR A 110 25.68 -7.01 7.46
C TYR A 110 26.71 -6.58 8.52
N LYS A 111 27.90 -6.18 8.08
CA LYS A 111 28.98 -5.73 8.97
C LYS A 111 29.05 -4.22 8.92
N LEU A 112 28.84 -3.56 10.06
CA LEU A 112 29.12 -2.14 10.22
C LEU A 112 30.63 -1.92 10.08
N VAL A 113 31.06 -1.47 8.90
CA VAL A 113 32.44 -1.05 8.69
C VAL A 113 32.56 0.34 9.34
N HIS A 114 33.13 0.38 10.54
CA HIS A 114 33.63 1.63 11.07
C HIS A 114 34.78 2.04 10.16
N ALA A 115 34.69 3.22 9.56
CA ALA A 115 35.74 3.82 8.76
C ALA A 115 36.97 4.07 9.67
N ALA A 116 37.81 3.05 9.84
CA ALA A 116 39.11 3.18 10.45
C ALA A 116 40.03 3.81 9.41
N ALA A 117 40.51 4.98 9.72
CA ALA A 117 41.51 5.74 8.96
C ALA A 117 42.79 4.92 8.83
N GLY A 118 43.05 4.32 7.66
CA GLY A 118 44.30 3.59 7.43
C GLY A 118 44.37 2.98 6.03
N GLY A 119 45.17 3.50 5.18
CA GLY A 119 45.21 3.32 3.72
C GLY A 119 45.73 2.00 3.17
N ALA A 120 45.63 0.86 3.86
CA ALA A 120 46.07 -0.45 3.35
C ALA A 120 44.94 -1.45 3.01
N GLU A 121 43.67 -1.02 3.05
CA GLU A 121 42.50 -1.90 3.07
C GLU A 121 41.54 -1.76 1.85
N HIS A 122 42.00 -1.10 0.75
CA HIS A 122 41.06 -0.79 -0.34
C HIS A 122 40.44 -2.01 -1.03
N ALA A 123 41.15 -3.11 -1.16
CA ALA A 123 40.62 -4.33 -1.79
C ALA A 123 39.71 -5.11 -0.85
N ALA A 124 40.07 -5.21 0.43
CA ALA A 124 39.24 -5.86 1.45
C ALA A 124 37.96 -5.05 1.74
N SER A 125 38.00 -3.71 1.63
CA SER A 125 36.84 -2.85 1.79
C SER A 125 35.81 -3.02 0.66
N VAL A 126 36.24 -3.15 -0.60
CA VAL A 126 35.36 -3.33 -1.76
C VAL A 126 34.59 -4.64 -1.71
N GLU A 127 35.24 -5.74 -1.28
CA GLU A 127 34.59 -7.04 -1.12
C GLU A 127 33.58 -7.00 0.03
N THR A 128 33.94 -6.40 1.16
CA THR A 128 33.04 -6.21 2.30
C THR A 128 31.84 -5.32 1.94
N ASP A 129 32.06 -4.26 1.17
CA ASP A 129 30.98 -3.37 0.71
C ASP A 129 30.01 -4.11 -0.22
N ARG A 130 30.51 -4.98 -1.09
CA ARG A 130 29.68 -5.82 -1.96
C ARG A 130 28.86 -6.83 -1.17
N ASP A 131 29.45 -7.46 -0.16
CA ASP A 131 28.75 -8.38 0.73
C ASP A 131 27.69 -7.66 1.56
N ASN A 132 28.00 -6.47 2.06
CA ASN A 132 27.08 -5.62 2.78
C ASN A 132 25.92 -5.16 1.88
N ALA A 133 26.20 -4.78 0.64
CA ALA A 133 25.14 -4.43 -0.33
C ALA A 133 24.19 -5.60 -0.60
N THR A 134 24.74 -6.80 -0.74
CA THR A 134 23.96 -8.02 -0.94
C THR A 134 23.12 -8.37 0.30
N SER A 135 23.68 -8.23 1.49
CA SER A 135 22.99 -8.48 2.76
C SER A 135 21.84 -7.48 2.95
N LEU A 136 22.07 -6.21 2.66
CA LEU A 136 21.05 -5.17 2.71
C LEU A 136 19.94 -5.39 1.67
N ALA A 137 20.30 -5.78 0.45
CA ALA A 137 19.34 -6.08 -0.61
C ALA A 137 18.41 -7.26 -0.21
N ARG A 138 18.96 -8.30 0.39
CA ARG A 138 18.18 -9.44 0.91
C ARG A 138 17.28 -9.05 2.07
N ALA A 139 17.77 -8.21 2.98
CA ALA A 139 16.97 -7.69 4.10
C ALA A 139 15.79 -6.84 3.60
N LEU A 140 16.03 -5.93 2.66
CA LEU A 140 15.00 -5.12 2.03
C LEU A 140 13.99 -5.99 1.27
N TYR A 141 14.46 -6.96 0.50
CA TYR A 141 13.56 -7.88 -0.19
C TYR A 141 12.64 -8.62 0.78
N THR A 142 13.19 -9.16 1.85
CA THR A 142 12.40 -9.89 2.87
C THR A 142 11.39 -8.98 3.56
N ALA A 143 11.81 -7.74 3.89
CA ALA A 143 10.96 -6.74 4.50
C ALA A 143 9.81 -6.27 3.58
N ILE A 144 9.95 -6.38 2.28
CA ILE A 144 8.89 -6.10 1.31
C ILE A 144 8.04 -7.35 1.04
N ALA A 145 8.67 -8.50 0.79
CA ALA A 145 8.00 -9.70 0.35
C ALA A 145 7.03 -10.27 1.40
N ILE A 146 7.44 -10.28 2.67
CA ILE A 146 6.60 -10.82 3.75
C ILE A 146 5.31 -10.00 3.93
N PRO A 147 5.34 -8.67 4.13
CA PRO A 147 4.11 -7.90 4.26
C PRO A 147 3.23 -7.96 2.99
N MET A 148 3.83 -7.96 1.80
CA MET A 148 3.06 -8.07 0.55
C MET A 148 2.35 -9.41 0.41
N ALA A 149 3.00 -10.51 0.81
CA ALA A 149 2.37 -11.82 0.87
C ALA A 149 1.20 -11.85 1.88
N VAL A 150 1.39 -11.26 3.06
CA VAL A 150 0.32 -11.11 4.06
C VAL A 150 -0.82 -10.27 3.51
N CYS A 151 -0.55 -9.16 2.84
CA CYS A 151 -1.58 -8.35 2.17
C CYS A 151 -2.36 -9.16 1.14
N CYS A 152 -1.71 -9.97 0.31
CA CYS A 152 -2.39 -10.84 -0.65
C CYS A 152 -3.33 -11.84 0.06
N LEU A 153 -2.93 -12.39 1.19
CA LEU A 153 -3.77 -13.27 1.99
C LEU A 153 -4.98 -12.52 2.59
N VAL A 154 -4.75 -11.34 3.15
CA VAL A 154 -5.83 -10.50 3.69
C VAL A 154 -6.83 -10.12 2.60
N TYR A 155 -6.36 -9.72 1.41
CA TYR A 155 -7.26 -9.45 0.28
C TYR A 155 -8.06 -10.68 -0.15
N SER A 156 -7.54 -11.91 0.06
CA SER A 156 -8.31 -13.12 -0.19
C SER A 156 -9.50 -13.27 0.75
N PHE A 157 -9.38 -12.84 2.01
CA PHE A 157 -10.52 -12.80 2.94
C PHE A 157 -11.58 -11.76 2.55
N LEU A 158 -11.18 -10.67 1.90
CA LEU A 158 -12.10 -9.63 1.46
C LEU A 158 -13.14 -10.16 0.44
N TYR A 159 -12.86 -11.22 -0.30
CA TYR A 159 -13.85 -11.82 -1.19
C TYR A 159 -15.11 -12.31 -0.45
N TYR A 160 -14.97 -12.69 0.81
CA TYR A 160 -16.09 -13.16 1.64
C TYR A 160 -16.79 -12.01 2.37
N THR A 161 -16.03 -11.04 2.87
CA THR A 161 -16.57 -9.98 3.74
C THR A 161 -17.10 -8.78 2.95
N TYR A 162 -16.42 -8.37 1.90
CA TYR A 162 -16.73 -7.18 1.13
C TYR A 162 -18.17 -7.10 0.59
N PRO A 163 -18.77 -8.14 -0.01
CA PRO A 163 -20.14 -8.05 -0.49
C PRO A 163 -21.15 -7.78 0.63
N ARG A 164 -20.95 -8.43 1.77
CA ARG A 164 -21.80 -8.31 2.95
C ARG A 164 -21.70 -6.91 3.57
N ASP A 165 -20.50 -6.42 3.77
CA ASP A 165 -20.26 -5.14 4.42
C ASP A 165 -20.75 -3.98 3.56
N ARG A 166 -20.58 -4.07 2.24
CA ARG A 166 -21.12 -3.11 1.29
C ARG A 166 -22.66 -3.05 1.31
N ASP A 167 -23.32 -4.19 1.39
CA ASP A 167 -24.77 -4.24 1.41
C ASP A 167 -25.33 -3.71 2.74
N LEU A 168 -24.63 -3.96 3.86
CA LEU A 168 -24.95 -3.35 5.15
C LEU A 168 -24.79 -1.83 5.12
N ALA A 169 -23.67 -1.30 4.61
CA ALA A 169 -23.41 0.13 4.52
C ALA A 169 -24.46 0.85 3.64
N ARG A 170 -24.91 0.20 2.56
CA ARG A 170 -25.99 0.73 1.71
C ARG A 170 -27.34 0.75 2.43
N ALA A 171 -27.65 -0.29 3.20
CA ALA A 171 -28.87 -0.35 3.99
C ALA A 171 -28.89 0.73 5.09
N GLU A 172 -27.78 1.01 5.74
CA GLU A 172 -27.65 2.08 6.72
C GLU A 172 -27.84 3.46 6.07
N THR A 173 -27.18 3.70 4.93
CA THR A 173 -27.31 4.96 4.19
C THR A 173 -28.75 5.19 3.72
N ALA A 174 -29.46 4.14 3.31
CA ALA A 174 -30.87 4.22 2.91
C ALA A 174 -31.78 4.53 4.10
N ARG A 175 -31.50 4.02 5.29
CA ARG A 175 -32.25 4.33 6.52
C ARG A 175 -32.04 5.77 6.96
N ASP A 176 -30.81 6.26 6.93
CA ASP A 176 -30.46 7.62 7.29
C ASP A 176 -31.04 8.66 6.29
N GLY A 177 -31.03 8.34 5.00
CA GLY A 177 -31.64 9.16 3.95
C GLY A 177 -33.17 9.15 3.97
N GLY A 178 -33.80 8.06 4.40
CA GLY A 178 -35.25 7.95 4.55
C GLY A 178 -35.81 8.66 5.80
N GLY A 179 -34.95 8.93 6.79
CA GLY A 179 -35.32 9.68 8.01
C GLY A 179 -35.34 11.20 7.84
N ALA A 180 -34.71 11.73 6.82
CA ALA A 180 -34.79 13.13 6.46
C ALA A 180 -36.01 13.37 5.56
N ARG A 181 -37.24 13.25 6.10
CA ARG A 181 -38.42 13.86 5.48
C ARG A 181 -38.20 15.39 5.48
N PRO A 182 -38.40 16.08 4.36
CA PRO A 182 -38.51 17.51 4.36
C PRO A 182 -39.83 17.82 5.09
N GLY A 183 -39.70 18.11 6.40
CA GLY A 183 -40.78 18.66 7.20
C GLY A 183 -41.02 20.09 6.81
N GLY A 184 -42.21 20.36 6.26
CA GLY A 184 -42.86 21.63 6.36
C GLY A 184 -42.41 22.71 5.37
N GLU A 185 -42.86 22.63 4.15
CA GLU A 185 -43.37 23.85 3.53
C GLU A 185 -44.50 24.41 4.41
N GLY A 186 -44.10 25.29 5.34
CA GLY A 186 -44.99 26.18 6.03
C GLY A 186 -45.49 27.21 5.03
N SER A 187 -46.71 27.02 4.54
CA SER A 187 -47.61 28.03 4.06
C SER A 187 -47.53 29.28 4.97
N GLY A 188 -46.98 30.35 4.47
CA GLY A 188 -46.98 31.68 5.04
C GLY A 188 -47.51 32.62 3.96
N SER A 189 -48.77 32.84 4.06
CA SER A 189 -49.62 33.80 3.37
C SER A 189 -48.94 35.12 3.03
N GLU A 190 -49.13 35.47 1.78
CA GLU A 190 -49.22 36.86 1.33
C GLU A 190 -50.15 37.66 2.26
N ASP A 191 -49.69 38.81 2.72
CA ASP A 191 -50.51 39.93 3.02
C ASP A 191 -49.77 41.20 2.59
N GLU A 192 -50.34 41.82 1.61
CA GLU A 192 -50.28 43.21 1.18
C GLU A 192 -50.09 44.17 2.35
N VAL A 193 -49.43 45.30 2.15
CA VAL A 193 -49.96 46.65 2.25
C VAL A 193 -48.83 47.68 2.13
N GLU A 194 -49.01 48.60 1.19
CA GLU A 194 -48.59 50.03 1.00
C GLU A 194 -47.09 50.30 0.79
#